data_460aae6a133a61725262f74b8d1609be
#
_entry.id   460aae6a133a61725262f74b8d1609be
#
_cell.length_a   1.000
_cell.length_b   1.000
_cell.length_c   1.000
_cell.angle_alpha   90.00
_cell.angle_beta   90.00
_cell.angle_gamma   90.00
#
_symmetry.space_group_name_H-M   'P 1'
#
loop_
_entity.id
_entity.type
_entity.pdbx_description
1 polymer ?
#
loop_
_entity_poly.entity_id
_entity_poly.type
_entity_poly.pdbx_seq_one_letter_code
_entity_poly.pdbx_strand_id
1 'polypeptide(L)'
;MRGCPRTGFPWLSAGAGHNRGVDEARRDRDEEGRARNARPRDGLGRPLPYGTPGVERQPEGVVRSPQETVREAQRLLDAGMPFHAHEVFEDAWKSGPDAERELWRGLAQMAVGLTHAARGNSAGGARLLRRGASAVEAFGGRDPHGIGVGPLAAWARELAGRVEAAGREAAGPGGDGGGVDAAAEAPRLRPGPREDGR
;
A
#
# COMPACT_ATOMS: atom_id res chain seq x y z
N MET A 1 8.41 30.79 0.97
CA MET A 1 8.35 29.34 1.23
C MET A 1 7.07 29.06 2.02
N ARG A 2 6.05 28.58 1.37
CA ARG A 2 4.77 28.23 2.01
C ARG A 2 4.75 26.72 2.20
N GLY A 3 4.82 26.28 3.47
CA GLY A 3 4.75 24.86 3.84
C GLY A 3 3.44 24.23 3.38
N CYS A 4 3.55 23.16 2.60
CA CYS A 4 2.41 22.33 2.21
C CYS A 4 1.86 21.62 3.45
N PRO A 5 0.55 21.67 3.75
CA PRO A 5 0.00 20.94 4.88
C PRO A 5 0.13 19.44 4.61
N ARG A 6 0.70 18.74 5.59
CA ARG A 6 0.84 17.28 5.63
C ARG A 6 -0.55 16.64 5.77
N THR A 7 -1.24 16.46 4.67
CA THR A 7 -2.46 15.64 4.64
C THR A 7 -2.08 14.25 4.14
N GLY A 8 -2.02 13.30 5.08
CA GLY A 8 -1.92 11.88 4.74
C GLY A 8 -3.03 11.45 3.78
N PHE A 9 -2.85 10.34 3.10
CA PHE A 9 -3.83 9.84 2.13
C PHE A 9 -5.22 9.66 2.76
N PRO A 10 -6.25 10.39 2.32
CA PRO A 10 -7.58 10.36 2.93
C PRO A 10 -8.28 9.00 2.87
N TRP A 11 -7.78 8.04 2.08
CA TRP A 11 -8.35 6.69 1.98
C TRP A 11 -7.86 5.69 3.02
N LEU A 12 -6.88 6.06 3.87
CA LEU A 12 -6.45 5.21 4.99
C LEU A 12 -7.39 5.28 6.20
N SER A 13 -8.31 6.24 6.22
CA SER A 13 -9.17 6.55 7.39
C SER A 13 -10.50 5.81 7.44
N ALA A 14 -10.86 5.00 6.46
CA ALA A 14 -12.15 4.30 6.44
C ALA A 14 -12.03 2.88 6.99
N GLY A 15 -12.16 2.72 8.31
CA GLY A 15 -12.26 1.39 8.92
C GLY A 15 -11.88 1.33 10.39
N ALA A 16 -12.43 2.20 11.24
CA ALA A 16 -12.35 2.03 12.69
C ALA A 16 -13.77 1.90 13.25
N GLY A 17 -14.14 0.64 13.52
CA GLY A 17 -15.33 0.31 14.30
C GLY A 17 -15.21 0.82 15.74
N HIS A 18 -16.36 1.21 16.29
CA HIS A 18 -16.57 1.87 17.58
C HIS A 18 -16.18 1.04 18.79
N ASN A 19 -15.60 1.74 19.74
CA ASN A 19 -15.74 1.63 21.19
C ASN A 19 -14.91 0.60 21.95
N ARG A 20 -13.81 1.10 22.59
CA ARG A 20 -13.38 0.71 23.96
C ARG A 20 -12.37 1.71 24.55
N GLY A 21 -12.74 2.35 25.68
CA GLY A 21 -11.81 2.83 26.71
C GLY A 21 -11.22 4.23 26.53
N VAL A 22 -11.73 5.18 27.31
CA VAL A 22 -11.25 6.58 27.44
C VAL A 22 -9.75 6.67 27.81
N ASP A 23 -9.16 5.58 28.33
CA ASP A 23 -7.77 5.51 28.77
C ASP A 23 -6.80 5.17 27.62
N GLU A 24 -7.25 4.52 26.56
CA GLU A 24 -6.46 4.24 25.36
C GLU A 24 -6.26 5.48 24.49
N ALA A 25 -7.26 6.36 24.42
CA ALA A 25 -7.20 7.60 23.63
C ALA A 25 -6.17 8.59 24.17
N ARG A 26 -5.78 8.48 25.43
CA ARG A 26 -4.79 9.35 26.08
C ARG A 26 -3.35 8.94 25.77
N ARG A 27 -3.10 7.67 25.45
CA ARG A 27 -1.77 7.12 25.15
C ARG A 27 -1.33 7.35 23.70
N ASP A 28 -2.27 7.63 22.81
CA ASP A 28 -2.02 7.86 21.38
C ASP A 28 -1.86 9.37 21.04
N ARG A 29 -1.64 10.23 22.04
CA ARG A 29 -1.42 11.65 21.85
C ARG A 29 -0.04 12.07 22.36
N ASP A 30 0.62 12.98 21.63
CA ASP A 30 1.84 13.65 22.11
C ASP A 30 1.50 14.69 23.18
N GLU A 31 2.54 15.32 23.75
CA GLU A 31 2.40 16.36 24.78
C GLU A 31 1.59 17.56 24.28
N GLU A 32 1.53 17.80 22.96
CA GLU A 32 0.72 18.83 22.31
C GLU A 32 -0.69 18.34 21.93
N GLY A 33 -1.09 17.13 22.36
CA GLY A 33 -2.41 16.56 22.11
C GLY A 33 -2.68 16.04 20.69
N ARG A 34 -1.65 15.94 19.84
CA ARG A 34 -1.75 15.42 18.49
C ARG A 34 -1.79 13.88 18.52
N ALA A 35 -2.58 13.30 17.65
CA ALA A 35 -2.65 11.85 17.55
C ALA A 35 -1.27 11.26 17.21
N ARG A 36 -0.70 10.50 18.12
CA ARG A 36 0.52 9.75 17.93
C ARG A 36 0.17 8.29 17.73
N ASN A 37 0.42 7.79 16.53
CA ASN A 37 0.16 6.38 16.22
C ASN A 37 1.24 5.49 16.85
N ALA A 38 1.22 5.36 18.19
CA ALA A 38 2.26 4.70 18.96
C ALA A 38 2.11 3.18 19.05
N ARG A 39 0.96 2.62 18.62
CA ARG A 39 0.73 1.17 18.66
C ARG A 39 1.64 0.41 17.70
N PRO A 40 2.20 -0.73 18.12
CA PRO A 40 2.85 -1.63 17.18
C PRO A 40 1.85 -2.09 16.11
N ARG A 41 2.35 -2.37 14.91
CA ARG A 41 1.53 -2.82 13.78
C ARG A 41 2.07 -4.12 13.23
N ASP A 42 1.20 -4.94 12.66
CA ASP A 42 1.62 -6.10 11.88
C ASP A 42 2.09 -5.70 10.46
N GLY A 43 2.53 -6.68 9.66
CA GLY A 43 3.00 -6.45 8.28
C GLY A 43 1.95 -5.84 7.35
N LEU A 44 0.67 -6.02 7.66
CA LEU A 44 -0.44 -5.39 6.95
C LEU A 44 -0.82 -4.02 7.54
N GLY A 45 -0.10 -3.52 8.56
CA GLY A 45 -0.36 -2.23 9.19
C GLY A 45 -1.58 -2.25 10.13
N ARG A 46 -2.09 -3.41 10.57
CA ARG A 46 -3.15 -3.49 11.58
C ARG A 46 -2.56 -3.19 12.96
N PRO A 47 -3.24 -2.35 13.78
CA PRO A 47 -2.74 -2.06 15.11
C PRO A 47 -2.81 -3.32 15.99
N LEU A 48 -1.72 -3.60 16.68
CA LEU A 48 -1.58 -4.68 17.65
C LEU A 48 -1.80 -4.14 19.08
N PRO A 49 -2.11 -5.02 20.05
CA PRO A 49 -2.13 -4.65 21.46
C PRO A 49 -0.76 -4.07 21.89
N TYR A 50 -0.77 -3.15 22.85
CA TYR A 50 0.47 -2.65 23.45
C TYR A 50 1.27 -3.80 24.07
N GLY A 51 2.61 -3.76 23.86
CA GLY A 51 3.51 -4.82 24.34
C GLY A 51 3.62 -6.03 23.43
N THR A 52 2.81 -6.11 22.36
CA THR A 52 2.96 -7.16 21.34
C THR A 52 4.10 -6.77 20.39
N PRO A 53 5.02 -7.69 20.04
CA PRO A 53 6.00 -7.43 19.01
C PRO A 53 5.31 -7.08 17.68
N GLY A 54 5.64 -5.93 17.12
CA GLY A 54 5.16 -5.50 15.80
C GLY A 54 6.28 -5.49 14.78
N VAL A 55 5.92 -5.18 13.53
CA VAL A 55 6.92 -4.93 12.48
C VAL A 55 7.54 -3.54 12.70
N GLU A 56 8.85 -3.44 12.47
CA GLU A 56 9.55 -2.16 12.53
C GLU A 56 8.93 -1.15 11.56
N ARG A 57 8.71 0.07 12.05
CA ARG A 57 8.14 1.13 11.24
C ARG A 57 9.14 1.60 10.19
N GLN A 58 8.64 1.87 9.01
CA GLN A 58 9.46 2.60 8.04
C GLN A 58 9.78 4.00 8.59
N PRO A 59 11.03 4.44 8.52
CA PRO A 59 11.37 5.81 8.88
C PRO A 59 10.66 6.77 7.91
N GLU A 60 10.01 7.79 8.46
CA GLU A 60 9.26 8.78 7.69
C GLU A 60 10.17 9.81 7.00
N GLY A 61 9.80 10.23 5.79
CA GLY A 61 10.46 11.33 5.09
C GLY A 61 11.87 10.99 4.59
N VAL A 62 12.16 9.74 4.37
CA VAL A 62 13.44 9.31 3.81
C VAL A 62 13.49 9.60 2.31
N VAL A 63 14.45 10.45 1.93
CA VAL A 63 14.74 10.72 0.52
C VAL A 63 15.61 9.58 -0.02
N ARG A 64 15.04 8.78 -0.92
CA ARG A 64 15.70 7.68 -1.63
C ARG A 64 15.82 8.01 -3.11
N SER A 65 16.84 7.49 -3.77
CA SER A 65 16.83 7.47 -5.23
C SER A 65 15.67 6.60 -5.75
N PRO A 66 15.16 6.82 -6.96
CA PRO A 66 14.11 5.98 -7.54
C PRO A 66 14.44 4.48 -7.53
N GLN A 67 15.69 4.13 -7.79
CA GLN A 67 16.18 2.75 -7.79
C GLN A 67 16.15 2.12 -6.39
N GLU A 68 16.50 2.88 -5.37
CA GLU A 68 16.42 2.45 -3.96
C GLU A 68 14.97 2.31 -3.52
N THR A 69 14.10 3.24 -3.91
CA THR A 69 12.66 3.19 -3.66
C THR A 69 12.06 1.89 -4.22
N VAL A 70 12.33 1.58 -5.50
CA VAL A 70 11.79 0.37 -6.14
C VAL A 70 12.33 -0.90 -5.48
N ARG A 71 13.61 -0.92 -5.12
CA ARG A 71 14.25 -2.07 -4.46
C ARG A 71 13.68 -2.34 -3.08
N GLU A 72 13.55 -1.29 -2.27
CA GLU A 72 13.00 -1.42 -0.92
C GLU A 72 11.52 -1.77 -0.95
N ALA A 73 10.73 -1.14 -1.82
CA ALA A 73 9.33 -1.48 -1.98
C ALA A 73 9.12 -2.93 -2.42
N GLN A 74 9.96 -3.44 -3.37
CA GLN A 74 9.89 -4.85 -3.79
C GLN A 74 10.19 -5.79 -2.62
N ARG A 75 11.24 -5.53 -1.83
CA ARG A 75 11.58 -6.33 -0.65
C ARG A 75 10.41 -6.41 0.33
N LEU A 76 9.73 -5.29 0.57
CA LEU A 76 8.58 -5.22 1.47
C LEU A 76 7.36 -5.97 0.89
N LEU A 77 7.10 -5.84 -0.41
CA LEU A 77 6.02 -6.57 -1.09
C LEU A 77 6.26 -8.08 -1.02
N ASP A 78 7.48 -8.54 -1.33
CA ASP A 78 7.85 -9.95 -1.28
C ASP A 78 7.74 -10.53 0.15
N ALA A 79 7.93 -9.70 1.16
CA ALA A 79 7.74 -10.07 2.56
C ALA A 79 6.27 -9.99 3.05
N GLY A 80 5.29 -9.76 2.15
CA GLY A 80 3.88 -9.63 2.51
C GLY A 80 3.54 -8.37 3.32
N MET A 81 4.35 -7.32 3.17
CA MET A 81 4.21 -6.04 3.89
C MET A 81 3.82 -4.88 2.97
N PRO A 82 2.70 -4.97 2.21
CA PRO A 82 2.31 -3.94 1.26
C PRO A 82 1.96 -2.61 1.95
N PHE A 83 1.56 -2.64 3.23
CA PHE A 83 1.36 -1.43 4.01
C PHE A 83 2.65 -0.62 4.14
N HIS A 84 3.77 -1.26 4.41
CA HIS A 84 5.07 -0.60 4.52
C HIS A 84 5.64 -0.21 3.14
N ALA A 85 5.36 -0.99 2.10
CA ALA A 85 5.73 -0.63 0.74
C ALA A 85 5.04 0.67 0.26
N HIS A 86 3.78 0.90 0.68
CA HIS A 86 3.10 2.15 0.32
C HIS A 86 3.76 3.38 0.98
N GLU A 87 4.29 3.25 2.21
CA GLU A 87 5.01 4.33 2.91
C GLU A 87 6.28 4.73 2.14
N VAL A 88 7.01 3.74 1.60
CA VAL A 88 8.18 3.97 0.73
C VAL A 88 7.81 4.71 -0.56
N PHE A 89 6.70 4.34 -1.21
CA PHE A 89 6.21 5.05 -2.39
C PHE A 89 5.66 6.45 -2.05
N GLU A 90 5.09 6.63 -0.87
CA GLU A 90 4.60 7.93 -0.39
C GLU A 90 5.75 8.90 -0.16
N ASP A 91 6.88 8.44 0.38
CA ASP A 91 8.09 9.25 0.49
C ASP A 91 8.59 9.71 -0.89
N ALA A 92 8.65 8.81 -1.88
CA ALA A 92 9.03 9.16 -3.25
C ALA A 92 8.03 10.13 -3.91
N TRP A 93 6.73 9.95 -3.68
CA TRP A 93 5.70 10.86 -4.15
C TRP A 93 5.85 12.28 -3.57
N LYS A 94 6.26 12.39 -2.30
CA LYS A 94 6.41 13.68 -1.61
C LYS A 94 7.73 14.38 -1.95
N SER A 95 8.80 13.64 -2.17
CA SER A 95 10.16 14.16 -2.36
C SER A 95 10.62 14.19 -3.82
N GLY A 96 9.99 13.42 -4.69
CA GLY A 96 10.37 13.28 -6.09
C GLY A 96 9.92 14.44 -6.99
N PRO A 97 10.37 14.45 -8.25
CA PRO A 97 9.98 15.42 -9.25
C PRO A 97 8.48 15.42 -9.52
N ASP A 98 7.89 16.58 -9.81
CA ASP A 98 6.46 16.70 -10.14
C ASP A 98 6.05 15.83 -11.34
N ALA A 99 6.93 15.65 -12.31
CA ALA A 99 6.70 14.82 -13.49
C ALA A 99 6.48 13.32 -13.17
N GLU A 100 6.98 12.84 -12.02
CA GLU A 100 6.86 11.45 -11.56
C GLU A 100 5.83 11.28 -10.47
N ARG A 101 5.24 12.36 -10.01
CA ARG A 101 4.31 12.35 -8.87
C ARG A 101 3.16 11.37 -9.04
N GLU A 102 2.53 11.32 -10.19
CA GLU A 102 1.43 10.40 -10.48
C GLU A 102 1.88 8.94 -10.58
N LEU A 103 3.12 8.66 -11.01
CA LEU A 103 3.70 7.33 -10.99
C LEU A 103 3.79 6.80 -9.55
N TRP A 104 4.48 7.53 -8.68
CA TRP A 104 4.68 7.13 -7.29
C TRP A 104 3.36 7.03 -6.52
N ARG A 105 2.44 7.96 -6.79
CA ARG A 105 1.09 7.90 -6.24
C ARG A 105 0.32 6.66 -6.69
N GLY A 106 0.40 6.29 -7.97
CA GLY A 106 -0.22 5.10 -8.52
C GLY A 106 0.32 3.82 -7.88
N LEU A 107 1.64 3.72 -7.70
CA LEU A 107 2.29 2.60 -7.01
C LEU A 107 1.87 2.50 -5.54
N ALA A 108 1.81 3.64 -4.83
CA ALA A 108 1.29 3.69 -3.47
C ALA A 108 -0.16 3.20 -3.39
N GLN A 109 -1.02 3.61 -4.34
CA GLN A 109 -2.41 3.15 -4.42
C GLN A 109 -2.54 1.64 -4.64
N MET A 110 -1.69 1.05 -5.48
CA MET A 110 -1.65 -0.41 -5.67
C MET A 110 -1.25 -1.13 -4.39
N ALA A 111 -0.23 -0.66 -3.68
CA ALA A 111 0.23 -1.24 -2.43
C ALA A 111 -0.86 -1.15 -1.33
N VAL A 112 -1.56 -0.02 -1.22
CA VAL A 112 -2.72 0.12 -0.33
C VAL A 112 -3.87 -0.78 -0.79
N GLY A 113 -4.10 -0.93 -2.09
CA GLY A 113 -5.09 -1.83 -2.66
C GLY A 113 -4.85 -3.28 -2.26
N LEU A 114 -3.60 -3.76 -2.37
CA LEU A 114 -3.19 -5.08 -1.92
C LEU A 114 -3.36 -5.23 -0.39
N THR A 115 -3.00 -4.20 0.38
CA THR A 115 -3.23 -4.17 1.84
C THR A 115 -4.70 -4.36 2.18
N HIS A 116 -5.61 -3.65 1.49
CA HIS A 116 -7.06 -3.78 1.68
C HIS A 116 -7.55 -5.18 1.32
N ALA A 117 -7.11 -5.73 0.19
CA ALA A 117 -7.45 -7.08 -0.25
C ALA A 117 -7.00 -8.12 0.78
N ALA A 118 -5.77 -8.01 1.30
CA ALA A 118 -5.23 -8.91 2.31
C ALA A 118 -5.94 -8.79 3.68
N ARG A 119 -6.57 -7.64 3.95
CA ARG A 119 -7.41 -7.44 5.14
C ARG A 119 -8.87 -7.86 4.94
N GLY A 120 -9.25 -8.42 3.79
CA GLY A 120 -10.61 -8.80 3.46
C GLY A 120 -11.52 -7.66 3.00
N ASN A 121 -11.01 -6.43 2.83
CA ASN A 121 -11.76 -5.33 2.24
C ASN A 121 -11.72 -5.38 0.71
N SER A 122 -12.48 -6.29 0.13
CA SER A 122 -12.49 -6.61 -1.30
C SER A 122 -12.84 -5.39 -2.17
N ALA A 123 -13.92 -4.67 -1.84
CA ALA A 123 -14.37 -3.51 -2.63
C ALA A 123 -13.37 -2.35 -2.58
N GLY A 124 -12.80 -2.06 -1.39
CA GLY A 124 -11.77 -1.03 -1.21
C GLY A 124 -10.49 -1.38 -1.95
N GLY A 125 -10.06 -2.63 -1.83
CA GLY A 125 -8.87 -3.17 -2.50
C GLY A 125 -8.97 -3.07 -4.01
N ALA A 126 -10.02 -3.62 -4.60
CA ALA A 126 -10.23 -3.62 -6.04
C ALA A 126 -10.29 -2.20 -6.64
N ARG A 127 -10.98 -1.27 -5.97
CA ARG A 127 -11.05 0.12 -6.41
C ARG A 127 -9.67 0.79 -6.45
N LEU A 128 -8.85 0.58 -5.42
CA LEU A 128 -7.51 1.17 -5.33
C LEU A 128 -6.54 0.56 -6.33
N LEU A 129 -6.58 -0.77 -6.52
CA LEU A 129 -5.81 -1.47 -7.53
C LEU A 129 -6.07 -0.91 -8.94
N ARG A 130 -7.35 -0.75 -9.33
CA ARG A 130 -7.71 -0.18 -10.64
C ARG A 130 -7.28 1.28 -10.79
N ARG A 131 -7.44 2.09 -9.73
CA ARG A 131 -7.01 3.49 -9.75
C ARG A 131 -5.50 3.59 -9.91
N GLY A 132 -4.73 2.78 -9.18
CA GLY A 132 -3.28 2.70 -9.31
C GLY A 132 -2.86 2.25 -10.71
N ALA A 133 -3.52 1.23 -11.28
CA ALA A 133 -3.29 0.77 -12.64
C ALA A 133 -3.45 1.90 -13.67
N SER A 134 -4.55 2.63 -13.58
CA SER A 134 -4.79 3.75 -14.51
C SER A 134 -3.78 4.88 -14.36
N ALA A 135 -3.31 5.16 -13.14
CA ALA A 135 -2.30 6.20 -12.91
C ALA A 135 -0.93 5.82 -13.50
N VAL A 136 -0.48 4.57 -13.31
CA VAL A 136 0.83 4.15 -13.84
C VAL A 136 0.83 3.97 -15.36
N GLU A 137 -0.28 3.62 -15.98
CA GLU A 137 -0.39 3.46 -17.44
C GLU A 137 -0.04 4.72 -18.22
N ALA A 138 -0.25 5.90 -17.65
CA ALA A 138 0.17 7.17 -18.25
C ALA A 138 1.70 7.25 -18.49
N PHE A 139 2.46 6.35 -17.85
CA PHE A 139 3.91 6.24 -18.00
C PHE A 139 4.32 5.09 -18.93
N GLY A 140 3.37 4.41 -19.57
CA GLY A 140 3.63 3.35 -20.53
C GLY A 140 4.57 3.81 -21.66
N GLY A 141 5.51 2.95 -22.04
CA GLY A 141 6.50 3.25 -23.07
C GLY A 141 7.68 4.14 -22.64
N ARG A 142 7.69 4.64 -21.41
CA ARG A 142 8.79 5.45 -20.86
C ARG A 142 9.78 4.66 -20.02
N ASP A 143 9.41 3.44 -19.63
CA ASP A 143 10.17 2.53 -18.76
C ASP A 143 10.78 3.24 -17.53
N PRO A 144 9.96 3.96 -16.72
CA PRO A 144 10.45 4.80 -15.65
C PRO A 144 11.18 3.95 -14.61
N HIS A 145 12.45 4.18 -14.41
CA HIS A 145 13.31 3.51 -13.43
C HIS A 145 13.36 1.98 -13.56
N GLY A 146 13.08 1.44 -14.75
CA GLY A 146 12.99 0.01 -15.02
C GLY A 146 11.71 -0.64 -14.48
N ILE A 147 10.67 0.15 -14.19
CA ILE A 147 9.38 -0.38 -13.73
C ILE A 147 8.59 -0.91 -14.92
N GLY A 148 8.18 -2.17 -14.86
CA GLY A 148 7.33 -2.81 -15.87
C GLY A 148 5.89 -2.32 -15.80
N VAL A 149 5.64 -1.10 -16.28
CA VAL A 149 4.33 -0.43 -16.16
C VAL A 149 3.18 -1.28 -16.72
N GLY A 150 3.33 -1.85 -17.92
CA GLY A 150 2.28 -2.65 -18.55
C GLY A 150 1.93 -3.92 -17.75
N PRO A 151 2.90 -4.79 -17.48
CA PRO A 151 2.69 -5.98 -16.63
C PRO A 151 2.11 -5.65 -15.25
N LEU A 152 2.56 -4.55 -14.63
CA LEU A 152 2.10 -4.12 -13.32
C LEU A 152 0.64 -3.66 -13.34
N ALA A 153 0.24 -2.90 -14.37
CA ALA A 153 -1.14 -2.48 -14.54
C ALA A 153 -2.07 -3.68 -14.83
N ALA A 154 -1.61 -4.65 -15.62
CA ALA A 154 -2.35 -5.88 -15.90
C ALA A 154 -2.56 -6.69 -14.61
N TRP A 155 -1.49 -6.92 -13.84
CA TRP A 155 -1.56 -7.58 -12.53
C TRP A 155 -2.59 -6.90 -11.60
N ALA A 156 -2.55 -5.57 -11.50
CA ALA A 156 -3.46 -4.85 -10.60
C ALA A 156 -4.92 -5.00 -11.01
N ARG A 157 -5.24 -5.03 -12.31
CA ARG A 157 -6.61 -5.25 -12.80
C ARG A 157 -7.08 -6.68 -12.59
N GLU A 158 -6.20 -7.64 -12.84
CA GLU A 158 -6.48 -9.05 -12.63
C GLU A 158 -6.78 -9.34 -11.16
N LEU A 159 -5.90 -8.88 -10.27
CA LEU A 159 -6.11 -9.04 -8.83
C LEU A 159 -7.40 -8.33 -8.38
N ALA A 160 -7.68 -7.13 -8.88
CA ALA A 160 -8.93 -6.43 -8.57
C ALA A 160 -10.17 -7.25 -8.97
N GLY A 161 -10.14 -7.91 -10.13
CA GLY A 161 -11.22 -8.79 -10.57
C GLY A 161 -11.42 -10.01 -9.67
N ARG A 162 -10.33 -10.70 -9.31
CA ARG A 162 -10.35 -11.86 -8.41
C ARG A 162 -10.86 -11.49 -7.01
N VAL A 163 -10.36 -10.39 -6.46
CA VAL A 163 -10.76 -9.90 -5.14
C VAL A 163 -12.23 -9.51 -5.09
N GLU A 164 -12.77 -8.87 -6.14
CA GLU A 164 -14.21 -8.55 -6.21
C GLU A 164 -15.08 -9.80 -6.36
N ALA A 165 -14.65 -10.78 -7.13
CA ALA A 165 -15.37 -12.04 -7.28
C ALA A 165 -15.45 -12.76 -5.94
N ALA A 166 -14.31 -12.94 -5.25
CA ALA A 166 -14.27 -13.53 -3.92
C ALA A 166 -15.12 -12.77 -2.89
N GLY A 167 -15.10 -11.43 -2.95
CA GLY A 167 -15.94 -10.60 -2.06
C GLY A 167 -17.44 -10.78 -2.29
N ARG A 168 -17.88 -11.00 -3.54
CA ARG A 168 -19.29 -11.31 -3.85
C ARG A 168 -19.70 -12.69 -3.34
N GLU A 169 -18.82 -13.67 -3.50
CA GLU A 169 -19.05 -15.04 -3.00
C GLU A 169 -19.14 -15.07 -1.48
N ALA A 170 -18.24 -14.34 -0.80
CA ALA A 170 -18.23 -14.22 0.66
C ALA A 170 -19.47 -13.49 1.24
N ALA A 171 -20.09 -12.61 0.48
CA ALA A 171 -21.33 -11.94 0.87
C ALA A 171 -22.57 -12.84 0.76
N GLY A 172 -22.45 -14.04 0.17
CA GLY A 172 -23.49 -15.04 0.08
C GLY A 172 -23.65 -15.86 1.37
N PRO A 173 -24.73 -16.67 1.50
CA PRO A 173 -24.95 -17.54 2.65
C PRO A 173 -23.78 -18.53 2.82
N GLY A 174 -23.07 -18.45 3.97
CA GLY A 174 -21.96 -19.35 4.29
C GLY A 174 -20.60 -18.96 3.72
N GLY A 175 -20.47 -17.77 3.15
CA GLY A 175 -19.19 -17.28 2.62
C GLY A 175 -18.20 -16.90 3.71
N ASP A 176 -16.97 -17.39 3.61
CA ASP A 176 -15.85 -16.95 4.43
C ASP A 176 -15.12 -15.80 3.70
N GLY A 177 -15.18 -14.60 4.32
CA GLY A 177 -14.57 -13.36 3.78
C GLY A 177 -13.08 -13.26 3.98
N GLY A 178 -12.33 -14.35 3.76
CA GLY A 178 -10.88 -14.39 3.89
C GLY A 178 -10.18 -13.36 2.98
N GLY A 179 -9.12 -12.70 3.49
CA GLY A 179 -8.24 -11.86 2.69
C GLY A 179 -7.28 -12.69 1.83
N VAL A 180 -6.70 -12.06 0.80
CA VAL A 180 -5.65 -12.70 -0.01
C VAL A 180 -4.33 -12.75 0.76
N ASP A 181 -3.47 -13.70 0.41
CA ASP A 181 -2.09 -13.71 0.90
C ASP A 181 -1.28 -12.62 0.19
N ALA A 182 -0.85 -11.62 0.96
CA ALA A 182 -0.16 -10.45 0.42
C ALA A 182 1.21 -10.77 -0.19
N ALA A 183 1.92 -11.78 0.31
CA ALA A 183 3.21 -12.19 -0.23
C ALA A 183 3.03 -12.99 -1.53
N ALA A 184 2.06 -13.93 -1.55
CA ALA A 184 1.75 -14.71 -2.75
C ALA A 184 1.23 -13.83 -3.91
N GLU A 185 0.53 -12.75 -3.59
CA GLU A 185 -0.01 -11.79 -4.56
C GLU A 185 0.93 -10.62 -4.85
N ALA A 186 2.16 -10.62 -4.32
CA ALA A 186 3.10 -9.51 -4.51
C ALA A 186 3.47 -9.33 -6.00
N PRO A 187 3.33 -8.11 -6.57
CA PRO A 187 3.72 -7.87 -7.94
C PRO A 187 5.23 -7.81 -8.10
N ARG A 188 5.72 -8.08 -9.31
CA ARG A 188 7.07 -7.74 -9.71
C ARG A 188 7.10 -6.33 -10.27
N LEU A 189 7.76 -5.42 -9.55
CA LEU A 189 7.89 -4.01 -9.97
C LEU A 189 8.78 -3.87 -11.21
N ARG A 190 9.84 -4.69 -11.30
CA ARG A 190 10.69 -4.78 -12.47
C ARG A 190 10.46 -6.10 -13.20
N PRO A 191 10.36 -6.10 -14.54
CA PRO A 191 10.37 -7.34 -15.29
C PRO A 191 11.68 -8.09 -14.98
N GLY A 192 11.59 -9.40 -14.84
CA GLY A 192 12.78 -10.25 -14.79
C GLY A 192 13.62 -10.07 -16.08
N PRO A 193 14.88 -10.53 -16.09
CA PRO A 193 15.65 -10.59 -17.32
C PRO A 193 14.78 -11.27 -18.37
N ARG A 194 14.65 -10.63 -19.55
CA ARG A 194 13.98 -11.29 -20.68
C ARG A 194 14.76 -12.56 -20.95
N GLU A 195 14.11 -13.71 -20.84
CA GLU A 195 14.62 -14.91 -21.46
C GLU A 195 14.52 -14.68 -22.96
N ASP A 196 15.56 -14.07 -23.53
CA ASP A 196 15.70 -13.96 -24.98
C ASP A 196 15.76 -15.40 -25.49
N GLY A 197 14.64 -15.87 -26.03
CA GLY A 197 14.52 -17.20 -26.62
C GLY A 197 15.60 -17.38 -27.66
N ARG A 198 16.46 -18.37 -27.43
CA ARG A 198 17.33 -18.93 -28.47
C ARG A 198 16.50 -19.67 -29.49
#